data_ea7c14788aa8d55057e072310d9df7d0
#
_entry.id   ea7c14788aa8d55057e072310d9df7d0
#
_cell.length_a   1.000
_cell.length_b   1.000
_cell.length_c   1.000
_cell.angle_alpha   90.00
_cell.angle_beta   90.00
_cell.angle_gamma   90.00
#
_symmetry.space_group_name_H-M   'P 1'
#
loop_
_entity.id
_entity.type
_entity.pdbx_description
1 polymer ?
#
loop_
_entity_poly.entity_id
_entity_poly.type
_entity_poly.pdbx_seq_one_letter_code
_entity_poly.pdbx_strand_id
1 'polypeptide(L)'
;SKELNKAIVSDVVGKIGIEDLKVILSQADEAMREVREFEKQIRTFIRTLEEICNENGLNASSYVYAAVSGGKFSITNAEKKCRIFKNKAGKEELLSGLYEKLNHYYERYYVKCKKSYLLYNSIYKLCLLVFIANRKQDLLKEDNGFLLRDTQKLLNAMVTSEDVVPFIYEKIGSRIRNIMIDEFQDTSSQAWYNFMFLLKECLASGGSCAVFGDVKQSIYRWNDGDWRILKDLYDGNAKKKYSISTIGKSLSDNYRTDAEIVNFNNDLFSQAFKRLGIDIDKQTPKRNIGKGELRFRFTNTTKETSEREGEKSNLKNSDLEMEATRAEIDYYLDNGYELDDMVLLFRHKSKLQMFAEYLKECDNAGLHDHKYNPCSNEAFLLKTSEEVKKIVFILRFIADKKDTIAKYWLEKIAGIGELDKLNEYKTETVSLIDLVLRIIKDFDVNAQDVFVLAFCDKLAKYCSGRSNGLDDFIRHWNDTMSQETVIISKEKNSLELQTIHKSKGLEYDVVIIPFCDWFFVDNRHDVWFETPEKGSAVGIFPSGLKPLHEVDDKYEQMVEQEEYLQRVDNLNLLYVAFTRPKHCLSVVCKEPTVNENSKNGFPQS
;
A
#
# COMPACT_ATOMS: atom_id res chain seq x y z
N SER A 1 -7.52 0.76 0.03
CA SER A 1 -8.04 0.37 -1.30
C SER A 1 -7.77 -1.08 -1.66
N LYS A 2 -6.59 -1.64 -1.47
CA LYS A 2 -6.30 -3.05 -1.84
C LYS A 2 -7.19 -4.09 -1.14
N GLU A 3 -7.77 -3.79 -0.02
CA GLU A 3 -8.50 -4.76 0.80
C GLU A 3 -10.00 -4.50 0.94
N LEU A 4 -10.49 -3.26 0.79
CA LEU A 4 -11.91 -2.99 0.58
C LEU A 4 -12.42 -3.81 -0.61
N ASN A 5 -11.56 -3.92 -1.62
CA ASN A 5 -11.81 -4.73 -2.79
C ASN A 5 -11.72 -6.24 -2.55
N LYS A 6 -11.04 -6.72 -1.49
CA LYS A 6 -10.95 -8.17 -1.22
C LYS A 6 -12.27 -8.75 -0.71
N ALA A 7 -13.05 -8.01 0.07
CA ALA A 7 -14.36 -8.48 0.52
C ALA A 7 -15.35 -8.52 -0.64
N ILE A 8 -15.40 -7.46 -1.44
CA ILE A 8 -16.23 -7.40 -2.67
C ILE A 8 -15.77 -8.44 -3.67
N VAL A 9 -14.46 -8.53 -3.95
CA VAL A 9 -13.87 -9.53 -4.84
C VAL A 9 -14.18 -10.94 -4.35
N SER A 10 -14.03 -11.22 -3.07
CA SER A 10 -14.33 -12.55 -2.50
C SER A 10 -15.81 -12.92 -2.60
N ASP A 11 -16.72 -11.95 -2.49
CA ASP A 11 -18.17 -12.18 -2.60
C ASP A 11 -18.62 -12.40 -4.06
N VAL A 12 -18.09 -11.61 -4.97
CA VAL A 12 -18.42 -11.71 -6.40
C VAL A 12 -17.73 -12.92 -7.01
N VAL A 13 -16.44 -13.11 -6.74
CA VAL A 13 -15.63 -14.23 -7.24
C VAL A 13 -16.14 -15.57 -6.72
N GLY A 14 -16.61 -15.63 -5.46
CA GLY A 14 -17.19 -16.85 -4.89
C GLY A 14 -18.54 -17.26 -5.51
N LYS A 15 -19.20 -16.35 -6.24
CA LYS A 15 -20.47 -16.61 -6.96
C LYS A 15 -20.29 -16.92 -8.44
N ILE A 16 -19.10 -16.71 -8.99
CA ILE A 16 -18.81 -16.95 -10.41
C ILE A 16 -18.46 -18.43 -10.59
N GLY A 17 -19.27 -19.15 -11.35
CA GLY A 17 -19.05 -20.54 -11.72
C GLY A 17 -18.14 -20.68 -12.96
N ILE A 18 -17.74 -21.92 -13.27
CA ILE A 18 -16.91 -22.23 -14.46
C ILE A 18 -17.66 -21.86 -15.74
N GLU A 19 -18.99 -22.06 -15.79
CA GLU A 19 -19.79 -21.69 -16.96
C GLU A 19 -19.85 -20.17 -17.15
N ASP A 20 -19.93 -19.40 -16.05
CA ASP A 20 -19.86 -17.94 -16.10
C ASP A 20 -18.50 -17.47 -16.64
N LEU A 21 -17.40 -18.16 -16.32
CA LEU A 21 -16.08 -17.87 -16.86
C LEU A 21 -16.03 -18.05 -18.38
N LYS A 22 -16.71 -19.08 -18.94
CA LYS A 22 -16.78 -19.28 -20.40
C LYS A 22 -17.53 -18.15 -21.09
N VAL A 23 -18.62 -17.68 -20.48
CA VAL A 23 -19.40 -16.52 -20.97
C VAL A 23 -18.53 -15.26 -20.93
N ILE A 24 -17.83 -15.02 -19.83
CA ILE A 24 -16.96 -13.87 -19.66
C ILE A 24 -15.80 -13.90 -20.68
N LEU A 25 -15.19 -15.06 -20.92
CA LEU A 25 -14.13 -15.22 -21.93
C LEU A 25 -14.67 -14.97 -23.35
N SER A 26 -15.87 -15.47 -23.67
CA SER A 26 -16.52 -15.19 -24.96
C SER A 26 -16.78 -13.69 -25.15
N GLN A 27 -17.23 -12.99 -24.12
CA GLN A 27 -17.43 -11.54 -24.15
C GLN A 27 -16.10 -10.78 -24.33
N ALA A 28 -14.99 -11.26 -23.73
CA ALA A 28 -13.67 -10.66 -23.93
C ALA A 28 -13.17 -10.84 -25.38
N ASP A 29 -13.41 -12.00 -25.98
CA ASP A 29 -13.06 -12.26 -27.38
C ASP A 29 -13.88 -11.39 -28.35
N GLU A 30 -15.14 -11.17 -28.05
CA GLU A 30 -16.00 -10.24 -28.78
C GLU A 30 -15.50 -8.80 -28.63
N ALA A 31 -15.18 -8.39 -27.41
CA ALA A 31 -14.61 -7.10 -27.11
C ALA A 31 -13.30 -6.85 -27.87
N MET A 32 -12.42 -7.87 -27.99
CA MET A 32 -11.19 -7.75 -28.77
C MET A 32 -11.42 -7.66 -30.28
N ARG A 33 -12.47 -8.29 -30.80
CA ARG A 33 -12.85 -8.09 -32.22
C ARG A 33 -13.27 -6.64 -32.45
N GLU A 34 -14.05 -6.06 -31.56
CA GLU A 34 -14.43 -4.64 -31.63
C GLU A 34 -13.24 -3.70 -31.58
N VAL A 35 -12.27 -3.96 -30.69
CA VAL A 35 -11.04 -3.18 -30.59
C VAL A 35 -10.23 -3.24 -31.89
N ARG A 36 -10.07 -4.42 -32.48
CA ARG A 36 -9.36 -4.59 -33.77
C ARG A 36 -10.07 -3.89 -34.93
N GLU A 37 -11.39 -3.95 -34.99
CA GLU A 37 -12.16 -3.24 -36.01
C GLU A 37 -12.04 -1.73 -35.87
N PHE A 38 -12.09 -1.21 -34.63
CA PHE A 38 -11.85 0.17 -34.32
C PHE A 38 -10.43 0.63 -34.71
N GLU A 39 -9.40 -0.14 -34.38
CA GLU A 39 -8.02 0.15 -34.80
C GLU A 39 -7.88 0.21 -36.33
N LYS A 40 -8.55 -0.70 -37.05
CA LYS A 40 -8.57 -0.70 -38.50
C LYS A 40 -9.22 0.55 -39.09
N GLN A 41 -10.35 0.97 -38.52
CA GLN A 41 -11.06 2.17 -38.96
C GLN A 41 -10.25 3.44 -38.69
N ILE A 42 -9.58 3.52 -37.55
CA ILE A 42 -8.70 4.65 -37.24
C ILE A 42 -7.47 4.69 -38.17
N ARG A 43 -6.86 3.55 -38.48
CA ARG A 43 -5.76 3.48 -39.45
C ARG A 43 -6.20 3.95 -40.84
N THR A 44 -7.41 3.61 -41.27
CA THR A 44 -8.00 4.10 -42.51
C THR A 44 -8.21 5.60 -42.46
N PHE A 45 -8.76 6.13 -41.39
CA PHE A 45 -8.95 7.56 -41.18
C PHE A 45 -7.62 8.33 -41.20
N ILE A 46 -6.57 7.82 -40.55
CA ILE A 46 -5.24 8.42 -40.55
C ILE A 46 -4.67 8.50 -41.97
N ARG A 47 -4.81 7.43 -42.77
CA ARG A 47 -4.37 7.45 -44.19
C ARG A 47 -5.10 8.50 -45.00
N THR A 48 -6.42 8.60 -44.86
CA THR A 48 -7.20 9.64 -45.54
C THR A 48 -6.78 11.04 -45.09
N LEU A 49 -6.45 11.21 -43.80
CA LEU A 49 -5.92 12.47 -43.28
C LEU A 49 -4.55 12.82 -43.89
N GLU A 50 -3.66 11.83 -44.03
CA GLU A 50 -2.36 12.00 -44.67
C GLU A 50 -2.50 12.40 -46.15
N GLU A 51 -3.38 11.74 -46.90
CA GLU A 51 -3.69 12.06 -48.30
C GLU A 51 -4.17 13.51 -48.43
N ILE A 52 -5.15 13.92 -47.62
CA ILE A 52 -5.69 15.30 -47.62
C ILE A 52 -4.62 16.34 -47.20
N CYS A 53 -3.78 16.03 -46.25
CA CYS A 53 -2.70 16.93 -45.83
C CYS A 53 -1.66 17.07 -46.95
N ASN A 54 -1.28 16.01 -47.60
CA ASN A 54 -0.32 16.02 -48.73
C ASN A 54 -0.86 16.79 -49.93
N GLU A 55 -2.13 16.57 -50.32
CA GLU A 55 -2.80 17.30 -51.39
C GLU A 55 -2.87 18.82 -51.15
N ASN A 56 -2.90 19.24 -49.88
CA ASN A 56 -2.97 20.65 -49.50
C ASN A 56 -1.61 21.24 -49.08
N GLY A 57 -0.49 20.54 -49.33
CA GLY A 57 0.86 21.00 -49.02
C GLY A 57 1.16 21.14 -47.53
N LEU A 58 0.45 20.35 -46.69
CA LEU A 58 0.66 20.30 -45.27
C LEU A 58 1.54 19.08 -44.94
N ASN A 59 2.63 19.30 -44.20
CA ASN A 59 3.54 18.25 -43.83
C ASN A 59 2.94 17.40 -42.69
N ALA A 60 2.18 16.33 -43.06
CA ALA A 60 1.53 15.44 -42.13
C ALA A 60 2.51 14.45 -41.45
N SER A 61 3.66 14.20 -42.07
CA SER A 61 4.56 13.08 -41.74
C SER A 61 5.12 13.14 -40.32
N SER A 62 5.42 14.31 -39.76
CA SER A 62 6.03 14.40 -38.43
C SER A 62 5.05 14.25 -37.26
N TYR A 63 3.75 14.47 -37.49
CA TYR A 63 2.75 14.49 -36.42
C TYR A 63 1.86 13.24 -36.37
N VAL A 64 1.57 12.64 -37.53
CA VAL A 64 0.71 11.46 -37.62
C VAL A 64 1.52 10.18 -37.35
N TYR A 65 2.75 10.09 -37.85
CA TYR A 65 3.63 8.94 -37.60
C TYR A 65 3.97 8.75 -36.11
N ALA A 66 4.16 9.80 -35.36
CA ALA A 66 4.45 9.70 -33.92
C ALA A 66 3.26 9.16 -33.09
N ALA A 67 2.04 9.23 -33.63
CA ALA A 67 0.86 8.66 -32.99
C ALA A 67 0.70 7.15 -33.28
N VAL A 68 1.31 6.66 -34.37
CA VAL A 68 1.14 5.27 -34.88
C VAL A 68 2.39 4.42 -34.68
N SER A 69 3.60 5.01 -34.66
CA SER A 69 4.88 4.30 -34.69
C SER A 69 5.28 3.60 -33.40
N GLY A 70 4.57 3.81 -32.30
CA GLY A 70 4.92 3.25 -30.99
C GLY A 70 4.21 1.95 -30.61
N GLY A 71 3.45 1.30 -31.50
CA GLY A 71 2.72 0.05 -31.20
C GLY A 71 1.59 0.20 -30.16
N LYS A 72 1.46 1.39 -29.54
CA LYS A 72 0.38 1.75 -28.62
C LYS A 72 -0.37 2.94 -29.19
N PHE A 73 -1.53 2.67 -29.75
CA PHE A 73 -2.42 3.73 -30.23
C PHE A 73 -2.93 4.50 -29.00
N SER A 74 -2.54 5.77 -28.85
CA SER A 74 -3.06 6.68 -27.83
C SER A 74 -3.98 7.70 -28.50
N ILE A 75 -5.27 7.54 -28.30
CA ILE A 75 -6.31 8.46 -28.81
C ILE A 75 -6.12 9.86 -28.21
N THR A 76 -5.69 9.96 -26.95
CA THR A 76 -5.35 11.24 -26.30
C THR A 76 -4.27 12.01 -27.06
N ASN A 77 -3.32 11.31 -27.69
CA ASN A 77 -2.31 11.95 -28.53
C ASN A 77 -2.87 12.38 -29.88
N ALA A 78 -3.80 11.66 -30.46
CA ALA A 78 -4.49 12.05 -31.70
C ALA A 78 -5.36 13.29 -31.45
N GLU A 79 -6.09 13.34 -30.36
CA GLU A 79 -6.93 14.48 -29.96
C GLU A 79 -6.12 15.75 -29.65
N LYS A 80 -5.05 15.64 -28.86
CA LYS A 80 -4.12 16.77 -28.60
C LYS A 80 -3.49 17.31 -29.88
N LYS A 81 -3.18 16.44 -30.83
CA LYS A 81 -2.58 16.83 -32.12
C LYS A 81 -3.60 17.47 -33.06
N CYS A 82 -4.84 17.00 -33.08
CA CYS A 82 -5.92 17.68 -33.78
C CYS A 82 -6.19 19.10 -33.24
N ARG A 83 -6.08 19.31 -31.91
CA ARG A 83 -6.15 20.66 -31.29
C ARG A 83 -4.99 21.57 -31.72
N ILE A 84 -3.78 21.02 -31.95
CA ILE A 84 -2.64 21.79 -32.46
C ILE A 84 -2.87 22.23 -33.90
N PHE A 85 -3.56 21.46 -34.73
CA PHE A 85 -3.97 21.86 -36.08
C PHE A 85 -4.96 23.02 -36.07
N LYS A 86 -5.84 23.11 -35.07
CA LYS A 86 -6.82 24.20 -34.92
C LYS A 86 -6.18 25.59 -34.75
N ASN A 87 -4.94 25.66 -34.26
CA ASN A 87 -4.23 26.90 -33.97
C ASN A 87 -3.33 27.42 -35.12
N LYS A 88 -3.29 26.75 -36.28
CA LYS A 88 -2.54 27.24 -37.46
C LYS A 88 -3.51 27.92 -38.43
N ALA A 89 -3.49 29.25 -38.40
CA ALA A 89 -4.35 30.14 -39.19
C ALA A 89 -4.38 29.87 -40.68
N GLY A 90 -5.55 29.93 -41.30
CA GLY A 90 -5.77 29.98 -42.75
C GLY A 90 -6.39 28.73 -43.39
N LYS A 91 -6.66 27.62 -42.64
CA LYS A 91 -7.29 26.42 -43.19
C LYS A 91 -8.38 25.85 -42.24
N GLU A 92 -9.11 26.73 -41.59
CA GLU A 92 -10.08 26.38 -40.54
C GLU A 92 -11.26 25.54 -41.05
N GLU A 93 -11.72 25.74 -42.27
CA GLU A 93 -12.88 25.02 -42.82
C GLU A 93 -12.56 23.54 -43.14
N LEU A 94 -11.40 23.27 -43.72
CA LEU A 94 -10.96 21.92 -44.04
C LEU A 94 -10.67 21.10 -42.76
N LEU A 95 -10.06 21.75 -41.78
CA LEU A 95 -9.71 21.14 -40.48
C LEU A 95 -10.95 20.95 -39.60
N SER A 96 -11.98 21.80 -39.69
CA SER A 96 -13.21 21.66 -38.95
C SER A 96 -14.01 20.42 -39.41
N GLY A 97 -14.13 20.19 -40.71
CA GLY A 97 -14.80 18.99 -41.25
C GLY A 97 -14.08 17.68 -40.93
N LEU A 98 -12.75 17.69 -40.82
CA LEU A 98 -11.99 16.53 -40.37
C LEU A 98 -12.11 16.31 -38.86
N TYR A 99 -12.18 17.38 -38.08
CA TYR A 99 -12.39 17.33 -36.64
C TYR A 99 -13.79 16.81 -36.29
N GLU A 100 -14.81 17.26 -37.01
CA GLU A 100 -16.19 16.74 -36.84
C GLU A 100 -16.30 15.25 -37.16
N LYS A 101 -15.63 14.77 -38.22
CA LYS A 101 -15.56 13.34 -38.53
C LYS A 101 -14.81 12.57 -37.43
N LEU A 102 -13.70 13.08 -36.93
CA LEU A 102 -12.94 12.45 -35.84
C LEU A 102 -13.76 12.41 -34.54
N ASN A 103 -14.46 13.53 -34.20
CA ASN A 103 -15.35 13.59 -33.05
C ASN A 103 -16.51 12.60 -33.17
N HIS A 104 -17.14 12.51 -34.34
CA HIS A 104 -18.19 11.54 -34.57
C HIS A 104 -17.73 10.08 -34.41
N TYR A 105 -16.52 9.77 -34.90
CA TYR A 105 -15.89 8.47 -34.66
C TYR A 105 -15.57 8.24 -33.18
N TYR A 106 -15.05 9.26 -32.51
CA TYR A 106 -14.73 9.22 -31.08
C TYR A 106 -15.97 8.94 -30.23
N GLU A 107 -17.04 9.73 -30.40
CA GLU A 107 -18.28 9.60 -29.66
C GLU A 107 -18.95 8.22 -29.89
N ARG A 108 -18.88 7.71 -31.10
CA ARG A 108 -19.57 6.46 -31.46
C ARG A 108 -18.82 5.20 -31.04
N TYR A 109 -17.51 5.19 -31.10
CA TYR A 109 -16.73 3.95 -30.95
C TYR A 109 -15.74 3.96 -29.79
N TYR A 110 -15.27 5.12 -29.37
CA TYR A 110 -14.19 5.21 -28.40
C TYR A 110 -14.57 4.65 -27.02
N VAL A 111 -15.68 5.10 -26.46
CA VAL A 111 -16.13 4.69 -25.12
C VAL A 111 -16.37 3.17 -25.09
N LYS A 112 -17.01 2.64 -26.15
CA LYS A 112 -17.26 1.20 -26.27
C LYS A 112 -15.95 0.41 -26.37
N CYS A 113 -15.03 0.85 -27.23
CA CYS A 113 -13.73 0.24 -27.41
C CYS A 113 -12.89 0.29 -26.14
N LYS A 114 -12.92 1.41 -25.42
CA LYS A 114 -12.20 1.57 -24.15
C LYS A 114 -12.74 0.62 -23.07
N LYS A 115 -14.06 0.51 -22.93
CA LYS A 115 -14.72 -0.45 -22.03
C LYS A 115 -14.33 -1.90 -22.36
N SER A 116 -14.37 -2.26 -23.64
CA SER A 116 -13.98 -3.58 -24.11
C SER A 116 -12.51 -3.88 -23.83
N TYR A 117 -11.62 -2.90 -24.00
CA TYR A 117 -10.19 -3.04 -23.69
C TYR A 117 -9.93 -3.20 -22.18
N LEU A 118 -10.65 -2.44 -21.34
CA LEU A 118 -10.55 -2.58 -19.88
C LEU A 118 -11.01 -3.98 -19.43
N LEU A 119 -12.13 -4.45 -19.96
CA LEU A 119 -12.65 -5.78 -19.68
C LEU A 119 -11.63 -6.87 -20.11
N TYR A 120 -11.12 -6.78 -21.32
CA TYR A 120 -10.12 -7.73 -21.84
C TYR A 120 -8.87 -7.81 -20.97
N ASN A 121 -8.31 -6.66 -20.55
CA ASN A 121 -7.13 -6.64 -19.69
C ASN A 121 -7.39 -7.17 -18.26
N SER A 122 -8.64 -7.14 -17.83
CA SER A 122 -9.04 -7.54 -16.47
C SER A 122 -9.42 -9.02 -16.39
N ILE A 123 -9.86 -9.62 -17.50
CA ILE A 123 -10.51 -10.93 -17.48
C ILE A 123 -9.61 -12.05 -17.01
N TYR A 124 -8.34 -12.06 -17.41
CA TYR A 124 -7.39 -13.07 -16.96
C TYR A 124 -7.12 -12.99 -15.46
N LYS A 125 -7.09 -11.77 -14.91
CA LYS A 125 -6.95 -11.56 -13.46
C LYS A 125 -8.17 -12.08 -12.71
N LEU A 126 -9.37 -11.86 -13.26
CA LEU A 126 -10.63 -12.39 -12.71
C LEU A 126 -10.66 -13.91 -12.75
N CYS A 127 -10.36 -14.53 -13.90
CA CYS A 127 -10.32 -15.98 -14.04
C CYS A 127 -9.33 -16.61 -13.05
N LEU A 128 -8.15 -16.02 -12.89
CA LEU A 128 -7.15 -16.49 -11.93
C LEU A 128 -7.67 -16.41 -10.50
N LEU A 129 -8.34 -15.33 -10.12
CA LEU A 129 -8.91 -15.16 -8.79
C LEU A 129 -10.04 -16.16 -8.51
N VAL A 130 -10.91 -16.42 -9.49
CA VAL A 130 -11.95 -17.46 -9.37
C VAL A 130 -11.32 -18.83 -9.15
N PHE A 131 -10.29 -19.16 -9.93
CA PHE A 131 -9.56 -20.41 -9.76
C PHE A 131 -8.92 -20.53 -8.36
N ILE A 132 -8.25 -19.48 -7.90
CA ILE A 132 -7.65 -19.43 -6.56
C ILE A 132 -8.72 -19.57 -5.46
N ALA A 133 -9.86 -18.87 -5.61
CA ALA A 133 -10.95 -18.93 -4.64
C ALA A 133 -11.55 -20.34 -4.52
N ASN A 134 -11.78 -21.01 -5.66
CA ASN A 134 -12.28 -22.38 -5.68
C ASN A 134 -11.26 -23.35 -5.07
N ARG A 135 -9.98 -23.25 -5.46
CA ARG A 135 -8.93 -24.11 -4.89
C ARG A 135 -8.75 -23.89 -3.37
N LYS A 136 -8.85 -22.63 -2.91
CA LYS A 136 -8.88 -22.32 -1.48
C LYS A 136 -10.01 -23.04 -0.76
N GLN A 137 -11.23 -23.03 -1.32
CA GLN A 137 -12.37 -23.71 -0.71
C GLN A 137 -12.18 -25.23 -0.65
N ASP A 138 -11.61 -25.81 -1.71
CA ASP A 138 -11.31 -27.25 -1.74
C ASP A 138 -10.30 -27.62 -0.67
N LEU A 139 -9.20 -26.87 -0.54
CA LEU A 139 -8.19 -27.08 0.50
C LEU A 139 -8.77 -26.96 1.92
N LEU A 140 -9.63 -25.95 2.15
CA LEU A 140 -10.27 -25.79 3.46
C LEU A 140 -11.21 -26.95 3.81
N LYS A 141 -11.88 -27.54 2.80
CA LYS A 141 -12.69 -28.75 3.00
C LYS A 141 -11.83 -29.98 3.27
N GLU A 142 -10.73 -30.16 2.51
CA GLU A 142 -9.76 -31.23 2.70
C GLU A 142 -9.17 -31.21 4.13
N ASP A 143 -8.82 -30.04 4.63
CA ASP A 143 -8.21 -29.84 5.96
C ASP A 143 -9.24 -29.72 7.10
N ASN A 144 -10.54 -29.79 6.84
CA ASN A 144 -11.63 -29.50 7.80
C ASN A 144 -11.41 -28.16 8.55
N GLY A 145 -10.82 -27.18 7.88
CA GLY A 145 -10.42 -25.90 8.45
C GLY A 145 -11.25 -24.74 7.94
N PHE A 146 -11.14 -23.59 8.61
CA PHE A 146 -11.62 -22.31 8.10
C PHE A 146 -10.59 -21.22 8.43
N LEU A 147 -10.59 -20.15 7.64
CA LEU A 147 -9.72 -19.01 7.92
C LEU A 147 -10.43 -18.05 8.88
N LEU A 148 -9.71 -17.57 9.90
CA LEU A 148 -10.20 -16.53 10.81
C LEU A 148 -10.77 -15.31 10.07
N ARG A 149 -10.23 -15.00 8.90
CA ARG A 149 -10.71 -13.93 8.04
C ARG A 149 -12.13 -14.17 7.50
N ASP A 150 -12.52 -15.41 7.28
CA ASP A 150 -13.85 -15.76 6.78
C ASP A 150 -14.91 -15.80 7.91
N THR A 151 -14.49 -15.64 9.18
CA THR A 151 -15.38 -15.66 10.35
C THR A 151 -16.50 -14.63 10.27
N GLN A 152 -16.19 -13.40 9.81
CA GLN A 152 -17.20 -12.35 9.68
C GLN A 152 -18.29 -12.72 8.66
N LYS A 153 -17.93 -13.40 7.57
CA LYS A 153 -18.88 -13.88 6.55
C LYS A 153 -19.74 -15.01 7.06
N LEU A 154 -19.12 -15.96 7.76
CA LEU A 154 -19.86 -17.06 8.40
C LEU A 154 -20.83 -16.53 9.43
N LEU A 155 -20.39 -15.60 10.29
CA LEU A 155 -21.26 -14.97 11.27
C LEU A 155 -22.41 -14.21 10.60
N ASN A 156 -22.16 -13.46 9.54
CA ASN A 156 -23.19 -12.76 8.79
C ASN A 156 -24.23 -13.74 8.21
N ALA A 157 -23.77 -14.81 7.57
CA ALA A 157 -24.67 -15.85 7.05
C ALA A 157 -25.52 -16.51 8.14
N MET A 158 -24.94 -16.72 9.33
CA MET A 158 -25.65 -17.27 10.49
C MET A 158 -26.66 -16.28 11.07
N VAL A 159 -26.29 -15.01 11.20
CA VAL A 159 -27.12 -13.95 11.79
C VAL A 159 -28.31 -13.57 10.87
N THR A 160 -28.14 -13.71 9.56
CA THR A 160 -29.22 -13.45 8.60
C THR A 160 -30.22 -14.60 8.45
N SER A 161 -29.92 -15.81 8.98
CA SER A 161 -30.87 -16.93 9.03
C SER A 161 -31.78 -16.77 10.27
N GLU A 162 -33.10 -16.78 10.07
CA GLU A 162 -34.09 -16.53 11.12
C GLU A 162 -34.01 -17.51 12.31
N ASP A 163 -33.47 -18.72 12.08
CA ASP A 163 -33.41 -19.77 13.09
C ASP A 163 -32.17 -19.72 14.02
N VAL A 164 -31.13 -18.96 13.67
CA VAL A 164 -29.83 -19.01 14.37
C VAL A 164 -29.59 -17.82 15.31
N VAL A 165 -30.30 -16.73 15.10
CA VAL A 165 -30.19 -15.53 15.95
C VAL A 165 -30.41 -15.84 17.44
N PRO A 166 -31.45 -16.61 17.84
CA PRO A 166 -31.66 -16.97 19.22
C PRO A 166 -30.51 -17.78 19.85
N PHE A 167 -29.88 -18.68 19.08
CA PHE A 167 -28.79 -19.53 19.55
C PHE A 167 -27.51 -18.74 19.87
N ILE A 168 -27.17 -17.72 19.06
CA ILE A 168 -26.01 -16.87 19.32
C ILE A 168 -26.20 -16.09 20.63
N TYR A 169 -27.41 -15.55 20.86
CA TYR A 169 -27.73 -14.82 22.08
C TYR A 169 -27.74 -15.73 23.30
N GLU A 170 -28.24 -16.95 23.17
CA GLU A 170 -28.21 -17.94 24.22
C GLU A 170 -26.76 -18.30 24.63
N LYS A 171 -25.86 -18.44 23.68
CA LYS A 171 -24.45 -18.74 23.90
C LYS A 171 -23.65 -17.58 24.51
N ILE A 172 -23.88 -16.35 24.06
CA ILE A 172 -23.20 -15.15 24.59
C ILE A 172 -23.79 -14.75 25.95
N GLY A 173 -24.98 -15.23 26.25
CA GLY A 173 -25.73 -14.87 27.45
C GLY A 173 -26.52 -13.56 27.25
N SER A 174 -27.82 -13.64 27.42
CA SER A 174 -28.79 -12.54 27.27
C SER A 174 -28.63 -11.37 28.28
N ARG A 175 -27.42 -11.19 28.86
CA ARG A 175 -27.18 -10.29 30.01
C ARG A 175 -26.15 -9.19 29.78
N ILE A 176 -25.76 -8.92 28.51
CA ILE A 176 -24.90 -7.78 28.23
C ILE A 176 -25.73 -6.51 28.36
N ARG A 177 -25.46 -5.71 29.40
CA ARG A 177 -26.19 -4.45 29.67
C ARG A 177 -25.45 -3.23 29.21
N ASN A 178 -24.12 -3.27 29.15
CA ASN A 178 -23.31 -2.15 28.75
C ASN A 178 -22.26 -2.59 27.74
N ILE A 179 -22.24 -1.92 26.60
CA ILE A 179 -21.33 -2.18 25.50
C ILE A 179 -20.45 -0.95 25.31
N MET A 180 -19.14 -1.15 25.29
CA MET A 180 -18.16 -0.10 24.97
C MET A 180 -17.26 -0.61 23.85
N ILE A 181 -17.13 0.18 22.78
CA ILE A 181 -16.27 -0.15 21.64
C ILE A 181 -15.30 1.00 21.43
N ASP A 182 -14.02 0.70 21.52
CA ASP A 182 -12.95 1.64 21.26
C ASP A 182 -12.41 1.49 19.81
N GLU A 183 -11.67 2.50 19.33
CA GLU A 183 -11.10 2.57 17.98
C GLU A 183 -12.16 2.29 16.89
N PHE A 184 -13.38 2.77 17.09
CA PHE A 184 -14.54 2.41 16.27
C PHE A 184 -14.41 2.82 14.79
N GLN A 185 -13.58 3.83 14.46
CA GLN A 185 -13.31 4.28 13.10
C GLN A 185 -12.66 3.20 12.21
N ASP A 186 -12.11 2.13 12.81
CA ASP A 186 -11.51 1.01 12.09
C ASP A 186 -12.49 -0.17 11.90
N THR A 187 -13.72 -0.02 12.38
CA THR A 187 -14.75 -1.06 12.24
C THR A 187 -15.19 -1.17 10.78
N SER A 188 -15.21 -2.39 10.24
CA SER A 188 -15.74 -2.64 8.91
C SER A 188 -17.27 -2.61 8.88
N SER A 189 -17.84 -2.26 7.72
CA SER A 189 -19.30 -2.29 7.54
C SER A 189 -19.88 -3.67 7.85
N GLN A 190 -19.18 -4.76 7.49
CA GLN A 190 -19.64 -6.11 7.77
C GLN A 190 -19.60 -6.44 9.27
N ALA A 191 -18.51 -6.07 9.96
CA ALA A 191 -18.42 -6.25 11.41
C ALA A 191 -19.50 -5.46 12.15
N TRP A 192 -19.73 -4.21 11.75
CA TRP A 192 -20.80 -3.37 12.29
C TRP A 192 -22.17 -3.98 12.08
N TYR A 193 -22.46 -4.46 10.87
CA TYR A 193 -23.73 -5.09 10.56
C TYR A 193 -23.98 -6.33 11.43
N ASN A 194 -22.98 -7.19 11.57
CA ASN A 194 -23.06 -8.37 12.44
C ASN A 194 -23.30 -7.99 13.92
N PHE A 195 -22.66 -6.92 14.37
CA PHE A 195 -22.75 -6.46 15.75
C PHE A 195 -24.09 -5.76 16.07
N MET A 196 -24.74 -5.20 15.07
CA MET A 196 -26.01 -4.48 15.22
C MET A 196 -27.11 -5.29 15.89
N PHE A 197 -27.17 -6.59 15.67
CA PHE A 197 -28.16 -7.45 16.31
C PHE A 197 -27.98 -7.48 17.82
N LEU A 198 -26.74 -7.72 18.27
CA LEU A 198 -26.39 -7.72 19.69
C LEU A 198 -26.65 -6.36 20.35
N LEU A 199 -26.30 -5.29 19.64
CA LEU A 199 -26.52 -3.92 20.10
C LEU A 199 -28.01 -3.62 20.27
N LYS A 200 -28.84 -3.95 19.29
CA LYS A 200 -30.30 -3.73 19.35
C LYS A 200 -30.94 -4.48 20.50
N GLU A 201 -30.54 -5.72 20.73
CA GLU A 201 -31.01 -6.52 21.86
C GLU A 201 -30.60 -5.91 23.21
N CYS A 202 -29.34 -5.48 23.34
CA CYS A 202 -28.84 -4.79 24.53
C CYS A 202 -29.67 -3.52 24.83
N LEU A 203 -29.91 -2.69 23.83
CA LEU A 203 -30.69 -1.45 23.97
C LEU A 203 -32.18 -1.74 24.28
N ALA A 204 -32.79 -2.73 23.63
CA ALA A 204 -34.17 -3.13 23.88
C ALA A 204 -34.37 -3.65 25.32
N SER A 205 -33.35 -4.29 25.88
CA SER A 205 -33.33 -4.77 27.28
C SER A 205 -33.03 -3.67 28.30
N GLY A 206 -32.98 -2.39 27.88
CA GLY A 206 -32.69 -1.24 28.76
C GLY A 206 -31.21 -1.06 29.06
N GLY A 207 -30.34 -1.64 28.24
CA GLY A 207 -28.88 -1.46 28.32
C GLY A 207 -28.39 -0.19 27.65
N SER A 208 -27.08 0.01 27.61
CA SER A 208 -26.42 1.17 27.01
C SER A 208 -25.27 0.75 26.09
N CYS A 209 -24.96 1.62 25.10
CA CYS A 209 -23.78 1.46 24.26
C CYS A 209 -23.05 2.80 24.14
N ALA A 210 -21.72 2.75 24.23
CA ALA A 210 -20.84 3.86 23.93
C ALA A 210 -19.80 3.40 22.90
N VAL A 211 -19.60 4.21 21.86
CA VAL A 211 -18.54 4.00 20.88
C VAL A 211 -17.56 5.17 20.94
N PHE A 212 -16.26 4.86 20.92
CA PHE A 212 -15.18 5.83 20.97
C PHE A 212 -14.35 5.71 19.72
N GLY A 213 -13.93 6.82 19.15
CA GLY A 213 -13.09 6.84 17.96
C GLY A 213 -12.84 8.24 17.44
N ASP A 214 -11.91 8.33 16.50
CA ASP A 214 -11.55 9.56 15.82
C ASP A 214 -11.46 9.30 14.32
N VAL A 215 -12.34 9.91 13.52
CA VAL A 215 -12.38 9.76 12.06
C VAL A 215 -11.05 10.11 11.39
N LYS A 216 -10.26 11.04 12.00
CA LYS A 216 -8.94 11.45 11.55
C LYS A 216 -7.86 10.38 11.77
N GLN A 217 -8.13 9.37 12.59
CA GLN A 217 -7.23 8.25 12.88
C GLN A 217 -7.63 6.96 12.18
N SER A 218 -8.57 7.01 11.24
CA SER A 218 -8.93 5.86 10.41
C SER A 218 -7.86 5.62 9.34
N ILE A 219 -7.03 4.61 9.52
CA ILE A 219 -5.92 4.24 8.63
C ILE A 219 -5.95 2.78 8.17
N TYR A 220 -7.06 2.08 8.43
CA TYR A 220 -7.25 0.66 8.10
C TYR A 220 -8.34 0.43 7.04
N ARG A 221 -8.58 1.40 6.14
CA ARG A 221 -9.49 1.20 4.99
C ARG A 221 -9.04 0.01 4.13
N TRP A 222 -7.75 -0.23 4.03
CA TRP A 222 -7.18 -1.39 3.37
C TRP A 222 -7.56 -2.73 4.04
N ASN A 223 -8.06 -2.73 5.28
CA ASN A 223 -8.61 -3.86 6.02
C ASN A 223 -10.12 -3.69 6.29
N ASP A 224 -10.83 -3.11 5.33
CA ASP A 224 -12.29 -2.89 5.33
C ASP A 224 -12.82 -1.91 6.39
N GLY A 225 -11.96 -1.17 7.11
CA GLY A 225 -12.37 -0.11 8.04
C GLY A 225 -13.13 1.00 7.33
N ASP A 226 -14.27 1.43 7.89
CA ASP A 226 -15.12 2.47 7.32
C ASP A 226 -15.45 3.55 8.35
N TRP A 227 -14.65 4.61 8.35
CA TRP A 227 -14.84 5.76 9.25
C TRP A 227 -16.18 6.48 9.10
N ARG A 228 -16.86 6.31 7.95
CA ARG A 228 -18.15 6.92 7.67
C ARG A 228 -19.23 6.41 8.62
N ILE A 229 -19.10 5.19 9.12
CA ILE A 229 -20.01 4.62 10.12
C ILE A 229 -19.95 5.44 11.42
N LEU A 230 -18.74 5.73 11.92
CA LEU A 230 -18.56 6.57 13.10
C LEU A 230 -19.13 7.99 12.90
N LYS A 231 -18.89 8.56 11.71
CA LYS A 231 -19.44 9.87 11.35
C LYS A 231 -20.97 9.87 11.32
N ASP A 232 -21.59 8.86 10.74
CA ASP A 232 -23.05 8.71 10.73
C ASP A 232 -23.64 8.61 12.14
N LEU A 233 -22.94 7.92 13.06
CA LEU A 233 -23.34 7.83 14.47
C LEU A 233 -23.22 9.18 15.17
N TYR A 234 -22.14 9.91 14.94
CA TYR A 234 -21.88 11.22 15.54
C TYR A 234 -22.86 12.30 15.03
N ASP A 235 -23.09 12.37 13.72
CA ASP A 235 -23.93 13.37 13.07
C ASP A 235 -25.45 13.13 13.28
N GLY A 236 -25.85 12.05 13.96
CA GLY A 236 -27.25 11.69 14.19
C GLY A 236 -27.95 11.02 12.99
N ASN A 237 -27.20 10.68 11.92
CA ASN A 237 -27.73 9.98 10.74
C ASN A 237 -28.07 8.50 11.02
N ALA A 238 -27.64 7.99 12.17
CA ALA A 238 -27.81 6.60 12.59
C ALA A 238 -29.28 6.18 12.70
N LYS A 239 -30.18 7.10 13.05
CA LYS A 239 -31.63 6.81 13.13
C LYS A 239 -32.19 6.40 11.78
N LYS A 240 -31.82 7.11 10.72
CA LYS A 240 -32.28 6.82 9.34
C LYS A 240 -31.63 5.55 8.78
N LYS A 241 -30.36 5.35 9.05
CA LYS A 241 -29.53 4.31 8.41
C LYS A 241 -29.56 2.98 9.16
N TYR A 242 -29.58 3.03 10.50
CA TYR A 242 -29.44 1.86 11.36
C TYR A 242 -30.61 1.66 12.33
N SER A 243 -31.60 2.57 12.33
CA SER A 243 -32.75 2.58 13.27
C SER A 243 -32.33 2.69 14.74
N ILE A 244 -31.25 3.46 15.02
CA ILE A 244 -30.71 3.71 16.37
C ILE A 244 -30.61 5.21 16.59
N SER A 245 -31.06 5.68 17.75
CA SER A 245 -30.84 7.06 18.17
C SER A 245 -29.50 7.19 18.88
N THR A 246 -28.68 8.16 18.47
CA THR A 246 -27.35 8.40 18.99
C THR A 246 -27.21 9.85 19.46
N ILE A 247 -26.30 10.07 20.41
CA ILE A 247 -25.89 11.40 20.87
C ILE A 247 -24.39 11.49 20.65
N GLY A 248 -23.96 12.33 19.70
CA GLY A 248 -22.55 12.62 19.47
C GLY A 248 -22.00 13.59 20.53
N LYS A 249 -20.79 13.29 21.05
CA LYS A 249 -20.06 14.17 21.94
C LYS A 249 -18.59 14.20 21.54
N SER A 250 -18.06 15.39 21.32
CA SER A 250 -16.64 15.59 21.05
C SER A 250 -15.83 15.69 22.33
N LEU A 251 -14.64 15.06 22.35
CA LEU A 251 -13.65 15.17 23.40
C LEU A 251 -12.52 16.06 22.89
N SER A 252 -12.52 17.33 23.28
CA SER A 252 -11.60 18.35 22.74
C SER A 252 -10.28 18.47 23.50
N ASP A 253 -10.20 18.00 24.75
CA ASP A 253 -9.03 18.22 25.61
C ASP A 253 -7.89 17.26 25.26
N ASN A 254 -6.70 17.81 24.98
CA ASN A 254 -5.47 17.05 24.71
C ASN A 254 -4.51 17.14 25.90
N TYR A 255 -4.28 16.01 26.56
CA TYR A 255 -3.40 15.86 27.72
C TYR A 255 -2.04 15.21 27.37
N ARG A 256 -1.85 14.78 26.13
CA ARG A 256 -0.66 14.05 25.66
C ARG A 256 0.46 14.99 25.24
N THR A 257 0.14 15.92 24.36
CA THR A 257 1.09 16.65 23.54
C THR A 257 1.23 18.10 24.03
N ASP A 258 2.44 18.64 23.97
CA ASP A 258 2.73 20.01 24.30
C ASP A 258 2.00 21.00 23.37
N ALA A 259 1.67 22.17 23.91
CA ALA A 259 0.70 23.08 23.33
C ALA A 259 1.06 23.56 21.91
N GLU A 260 2.34 23.84 21.62
CA GLU A 260 2.76 24.34 20.30
C GLU A 260 2.50 23.32 19.19
N ILE A 261 2.73 22.03 19.48
CA ILE A 261 2.48 20.94 18.51
C ILE A 261 0.97 20.78 18.29
N VAL A 262 0.16 20.86 19.36
CA VAL A 262 -1.31 20.78 19.24
C VAL A 262 -1.86 21.94 18.41
N ASN A 263 -1.38 23.15 18.65
CA ASN A 263 -1.81 24.36 17.92
C ASN A 263 -1.45 24.24 16.43
N PHE A 264 -0.23 23.84 16.12
CA PHE A 264 0.21 23.58 14.76
C PHE A 264 -0.67 22.52 14.06
N ASN A 265 -0.91 21.39 14.73
CA ASN A 265 -1.75 20.31 14.20
C ASN A 265 -3.18 20.80 13.95
N ASN A 266 -3.76 21.59 14.88
CA ASN A 266 -5.08 22.19 14.70
C ASN A 266 -5.14 23.05 13.43
N ASP A 267 -4.15 23.89 13.19
CA ASP A 267 -4.16 24.82 12.05
C ASP A 267 -3.90 24.10 10.74
N LEU A 268 -2.95 23.17 10.70
CA LEU A 268 -2.64 22.38 9.51
C LEU A 268 -3.83 21.50 9.11
N PHE A 269 -4.30 20.67 10.04
CA PHE A 269 -5.30 19.64 9.72
C PHE A 269 -6.70 20.21 9.57
N SER A 270 -7.08 21.29 10.28
CA SER A 270 -8.38 21.92 10.04
C SER A 270 -8.49 22.47 8.63
N GLN A 271 -7.42 23.06 8.09
CA GLN A 271 -7.40 23.54 6.71
C GLN A 271 -7.39 22.38 5.71
N ALA A 272 -6.57 21.36 5.95
CA ALA A 272 -6.44 20.22 5.04
C ALA A 272 -7.73 19.40 4.94
N PHE A 273 -8.37 19.05 6.06
CA PHE A 273 -9.65 18.34 6.05
C PHE A 273 -10.79 19.18 5.47
N LYS A 274 -10.83 20.48 5.76
CA LYS A 274 -11.82 21.39 5.18
C LYS A 274 -11.76 21.40 3.64
N ARG A 275 -10.58 21.33 3.04
CA ARG A 275 -10.42 21.20 1.58
C ARG A 275 -11.00 19.92 1.02
N LEU A 276 -11.09 18.87 1.84
CA LEU A 276 -11.74 17.61 1.51
C LEU A 276 -13.23 17.57 1.90
N GLY A 277 -13.80 18.70 2.35
CA GLY A 277 -15.20 18.77 2.78
C GLY A 277 -15.48 18.07 4.11
N ILE A 278 -14.46 17.85 4.93
CA ILE A 278 -14.57 17.23 6.25
C ILE A 278 -14.29 18.30 7.31
N ASP A 279 -15.30 18.66 8.06
CA ASP A 279 -15.12 19.53 9.24
C ASP A 279 -14.63 18.70 10.44
N ILE A 280 -13.63 19.22 11.15
CA ILE A 280 -13.06 18.59 12.32
C ILE A 280 -13.00 19.60 13.49
N ASP A 281 -13.21 19.08 14.71
CA ASP A 281 -13.07 19.86 15.92
C ASP A 281 -11.58 20.09 16.25
N LYS A 282 -11.25 21.32 16.68
CA LYS A 282 -9.92 21.65 17.20
C LYS A 282 -9.73 21.08 18.60
N GLN A 283 -8.51 20.65 18.89
CA GLN A 283 -8.12 20.17 20.21
C GLN A 283 -7.65 21.33 21.10
N THR A 284 -7.98 21.26 22.38
CA THR A 284 -7.55 22.24 23.41
C THR A 284 -6.36 21.65 24.15
N PRO A 285 -5.15 22.23 24.06
CA PRO A 285 -3.99 21.73 24.79
C PRO A 285 -4.17 21.94 26.28
N LYS A 286 -3.87 20.91 27.07
CA LYS A 286 -3.89 20.95 28.55
C LYS A 286 -2.50 20.75 29.15
N ARG A 287 -1.51 20.43 28.32
CA ARG A 287 -0.14 20.16 28.74
C ARG A 287 0.79 21.27 28.28
N ASN A 288 1.72 21.68 29.13
CA ASN A 288 2.87 22.53 28.84
C ASN A 288 2.58 23.69 27.88
N ILE A 289 1.72 24.63 28.28
CA ILE A 289 1.39 25.80 27.46
C ILE A 289 2.67 26.60 27.19
N GLY A 290 2.90 26.93 25.90
CA GLY A 290 4.10 27.60 25.42
C GLY A 290 5.34 26.71 25.30
N LYS A 291 5.16 25.38 25.31
CA LYS A 291 6.22 24.39 25.03
C LYS A 291 5.83 23.47 23.88
N GLY A 292 6.84 22.78 23.38
CA GLY A 292 6.77 21.89 22.23
C GLY A 292 7.69 22.37 21.11
N GLU A 293 8.43 21.47 20.51
CA GLU A 293 9.36 21.78 19.42
C GLU A 293 8.86 21.20 18.10
N LEU A 294 8.90 22.04 17.07
CA LEU A 294 8.54 21.66 15.69
C LEU A 294 9.69 21.99 14.77
N ARG A 295 10.21 20.99 14.07
CA ARG A 295 11.32 21.13 13.13
C ARG A 295 10.93 20.59 11.76
N PHE A 296 11.19 21.38 10.73
CA PHE A 296 11.00 20.96 9.32
C PHE A 296 12.32 21.13 8.59
N ARG A 297 12.83 20.02 8.06
CA ARG A 297 14.06 20.00 7.29
C ARG A 297 13.78 19.63 5.84
N PHE A 298 14.04 20.58 4.94
CA PHE A 298 13.88 20.38 3.50
C PHE A 298 15.23 20.05 2.87
N THR A 299 15.28 18.98 2.06
CA THR A 299 16.46 18.61 1.29
C THR A 299 16.30 19.04 -0.16
N ASN A 300 17.37 19.64 -0.73
CA ASN A 300 17.36 20.12 -2.11
C ASN A 300 18.64 19.72 -2.83
N THR A 301 18.50 18.90 -3.87
CA THR A 301 19.63 18.39 -4.67
C THR A 301 20.40 19.48 -5.43
N THR A 302 19.76 20.62 -5.74
CA THR A 302 20.39 21.69 -6.53
C THR A 302 21.28 22.62 -5.70
N LYS A 303 21.07 22.76 -4.40
CA LYS A 303 21.86 23.62 -3.51
C LYS A 303 23.06 22.89 -2.89
N GLU A 304 22.90 21.64 -2.49
CA GLU A 304 23.94 20.90 -1.80
C GLU A 304 25.06 20.40 -2.73
N THR A 305 24.79 20.23 -4.03
CA THR A 305 25.82 19.91 -5.03
C THR A 305 26.74 21.09 -5.37
N SER A 306 26.34 22.33 -5.10
CA SER A 306 27.16 23.52 -5.40
C SER A 306 28.15 23.85 -4.29
N GLU A 307 27.98 23.35 -3.07
CA GLU A 307 28.90 23.60 -1.95
C GLU A 307 30.03 22.55 -1.83
N ARG A 308 29.88 21.41 -2.52
CA ARG A 308 30.89 20.32 -2.57
C ARG A 308 31.56 20.20 -3.93
N GLU A 309 31.98 21.30 -4.54
CA GLU A 309 32.71 21.32 -5.83
C GLU A 309 34.12 20.73 -5.73
N GLY A 310 34.22 19.45 -5.44
CA GLY A 310 35.47 18.66 -5.49
C GLY A 310 35.24 17.23 -5.95
N GLU A 311 34.07 16.65 -5.66
CA GLU A 311 33.71 15.30 -6.08
C GLU A 311 32.28 15.30 -6.66
N LYS A 312 32.15 15.04 -7.96
CA LYS A 312 30.87 14.75 -8.61
C LYS A 312 30.35 13.40 -8.11
N SER A 313 29.86 13.34 -6.88
CA SER A 313 29.08 12.20 -6.40
C SER A 313 27.64 12.40 -6.88
N ASN A 314 27.13 11.48 -7.71
CA ASN A 314 25.72 11.36 -8.04
C ASN A 314 24.96 10.86 -6.80
N LEU A 315 24.90 11.67 -5.73
CA LEU A 315 24.10 11.37 -4.55
C LEU A 315 22.64 11.28 -4.97
N LYS A 316 22.02 10.16 -4.68
CA LYS A 316 20.57 10.01 -4.89
C LYS A 316 19.84 10.87 -3.86
N ASN A 317 18.68 11.40 -4.22
CA ASN A 317 17.84 12.18 -3.28
C ASN A 317 17.58 11.44 -1.95
N SER A 318 17.49 10.10 -2.00
CA SER A 318 17.34 9.28 -0.79
C SER A 318 18.51 9.38 0.18
N ASP A 319 19.73 9.60 -0.31
CA ASP A 319 20.92 9.63 0.51
C ASP A 319 20.98 10.95 1.30
N LEU A 320 20.58 12.05 0.65
CA LEU A 320 20.46 13.36 1.32
C LEU A 320 19.39 13.36 2.42
N GLU A 321 18.25 12.70 2.17
CA GLU A 321 17.20 12.56 3.19
C GLU A 321 17.66 11.67 4.36
N MET A 322 18.47 10.62 4.11
CA MET A 322 19.05 9.79 5.15
C MET A 322 20.06 10.57 6.01
N GLU A 323 20.98 11.33 5.39
CA GLU A 323 21.92 12.20 6.10
C GLU A 323 21.20 13.27 6.92
N ALA A 324 20.18 13.93 6.33
CA ALA A 324 19.37 14.92 7.02
C ALA A 324 18.63 14.34 8.22
N THR A 325 18.07 13.12 8.07
CA THR A 325 17.37 12.42 9.15
C THR A 325 18.35 12.04 10.28
N ARG A 326 19.52 11.54 9.95
CA ARG A 326 20.58 11.25 10.93
C ARG A 326 20.98 12.53 11.70
N ALA A 327 21.17 13.63 10.99
CA ALA A 327 21.50 14.90 11.64
C ALA A 327 20.39 15.43 12.58
N GLU A 328 19.12 15.07 12.37
CA GLU A 328 18.05 15.36 13.32
C GLU A 328 18.14 14.46 14.56
N ILE A 329 18.54 13.19 14.41
CA ILE A 329 18.80 12.30 15.56
C ILE A 329 19.94 12.86 16.39
N ASP A 330 21.09 13.21 15.76
CA ASP A 330 22.25 13.79 16.45
C ASP A 330 21.86 15.07 17.20
N TYR A 331 21.05 15.94 16.56
CA TYR A 331 20.56 17.17 17.20
C TYR A 331 19.83 16.90 18.51
N TYR A 332 18.94 15.90 18.57
CA TYR A 332 18.21 15.59 19.81
C TYR A 332 19.11 14.92 20.85
N LEU A 333 20.07 14.09 20.45
CA LEU A 333 21.07 13.52 21.36
C LEU A 333 21.93 14.62 22.00
N ASP A 334 22.38 15.59 21.20
CA ASP A 334 23.17 16.75 21.68
C ASP A 334 22.35 17.68 22.61
N ASN A 335 21.02 17.66 22.48
CA ASN A 335 20.11 18.41 23.35
C ASN A 335 19.60 17.61 24.57
N GLY A 336 20.19 16.47 24.87
CA GLY A 336 19.98 15.72 26.09
C GLY A 336 18.85 14.71 26.08
N TYR A 337 18.30 14.37 24.92
CA TYR A 337 17.41 13.22 24.76
C TYR A 337 18.24 11.94 24.61
N GLU A 338 17.70 10.82 25.06
CA GLU A 338 18.28 9.49 24.84
C GLU A 338 17.63 8.82 23.61
N LEU A 339 18.30 7.79 23.05
CA LEU A 339 17.73 7.04 21.92
C LEU A 339 16.38 6.40 22.25
N ASP A 340 16.19 6.01 23.52
CA ASP A 340 14.94 5.41 24.00
C ASP A 340 13.75 6.39 24.03
N ASP A 341 14.00 7.71 24.01
CA ASP A 341 12.99 8.76 23.97
C ASP A 341 12.48 9.01 22.56
N MET A 342 13.17 8.49 21.54
CA MET A 342 12.95 8.80 20.15
C MET A 342 12.33 7.64 19.38
N VAL A 343 11.51 7.97 18.38
CA VAL A 343 11.03 7.02 17.36
C VAL A 343 11.11 7.63 15.97
N LEU A 344 11.48 6.80 15.00
CA LEU A 344 11.36 7.16 13.59
C LEU A 344 10.13 6.49 12.98
N LEU A 345 9.26 7.30 12.38
CA LEU A 345 8.01 6.83 11.78
C LEU A 345 8.05 6.89 10.25
N PHE A 346 7.93 5.74 9.62
CA PHE A 346 8.01 5.59 8.16
C PHE A 346 6.65 5.28 7.53
N ARG A 347 6.37 5.89 6.38
CA ARG A 347 5.20 5.55 5.57
C ARG A 347 5.34 4.17 4.94
N HIS A 348 6.53 3.86 4.42
CA HIS A 348 6.81 2.65 3.65
C HIS A 348 7.85 1.78 4.32
N LYS A 349 7.54 0.48 4.45
CA LYS A 349 8.45 -0.51 5.03
C LYS A 349 9.80 -0.58 4.30
N SER A 350 9.84 -0.38 2.98
CA SER A 350 11.08 -0.36 2.20
C SER A 350 12.01 0.79 2.60
N LYS A 351 11.46 1.97 2.90
CA LYS A 351 12.25 3.11 3.37
C LYS A 351 12.77 2.89 4.78
N LEU A 352 11.95 2.28 5.64
CA LEU A 352 12.35 1.89 6.99
C LEU A 352 13.53 0.91 6.95
N GLN A 353 13.45 -0.13 6.11
CA GLN A 353 14.52 -1.11 5.95
C GLN A 353 15.80 -0.48 5.45
N MET A 354 15.71 0.36 4.41
CA MET A 354 16.85 1.08 3.84
C MET A 354 17.55 1.97 4.90
N PHE A 355 16.77 2.68 5.70
CA PHE A 355 17.33 3.55 6.74
C PHE A 355 17.93 2.78 7.91
N ALA A 356 17.34 1.65 8.30
CA ALA A 356 17.88 0.77 9.33
C ALA A 356 19.24 0.17 8.92
N GLU A 357 19.39 -0.21 7.65
CA GLU A 357 20.68 -0.67 7.09
C GLU A 357 21.72 0.46 7.10
N TYR A 358 21.33 1.66 6.66
CA TYR A 358 22.19 2.84 6.70
C TYR A 358 22.72 3.15 8.11
N LEU A 359 21.87 3.13 9.14
CA LEU A 359 22.30 3.36 10.52
C LEU A 359 23.25 2.26 11.02
N LYS A 360 23.03 0.99 10.65
CA LYS A 360 23.95 -0.10 10.98
C LYS A 360 25.32 0.10 10.32
N GLU A 361 25.35 0.56 9.08
CA GLU A 361 26.60 0.88 8.39
C GLU A 361 27.33 2.03 9.09
N CYS A 362 26.62 3.07 9.52
CA CYS A 362 27.18 4.16 10.32
C CYS A 362 27.79 3.65 11.64
N ASP A 363 27.04 2.82 12.38
CA ASP A 363 27.51 2.23 13.64
C ASP A 363 28.76 1.36 13.46
N ASN A 364 28.81 0.55 12.39
CA ASN A 364 29.94 -0.33 12.08
C ASN A 364 31.17 0.45 11.61
N ALA A 365 30.98 1.53 10.88
CA ALA A 365 32.07 2.35 10.36
C ALA A 365 32.71 3.22 11.45
N GLY A 366 32.00 3.50 12.54
CA GLY A 366 32.51 4.34 13.65
C GLY A 366 32.86 5.76 13.22
N LEU A 367 32.19 6.27 12.18
CA LEU A 367 32.49 7.59 11.59
C LEU A 367 31.81 8.75 12.31
N HIS A 368 30.92 8.45 13.26
CA HIS A 368 30.08 9.42 13.96
C HIS A 368 30.29 9.32 15.48
N ASP A 369 30.02 10.42 16.18
CA ASP A 369 30.23 10.51 17.62
C ASP A 369 29.18 9.69 18.42
N HIS A 370 28.03 9.40 17.80
CA HIS A 370 26.94 8.64 18.40
C HIS A 370 26.80 7.25 17.77
N LYS A 371 26.41 6.28 18.58
CA LYS A 371 26.01 4.95 18.15
C LYS A 371 24.50 4.81 18.26
N TYR A 372 23.84 4.44 17.16
CA TYR A 372 22.38 4.51 17.04
C TYR A 372 21.64 3.25 17.49
N ASN A 373 22.28 2.09 17.44
CA ASN A 373 21.69 0.79 17.81
C ASN A 373 20.25 0.63 17.29
N PRO A 374 19.99 0.66 15.98
CA PRO A 374 18.63 0.64 15.44
C PRO A 374 17.90 -0.66 15.77
N CYS A 375 16.70 -0.55 16.35
CA CYS A 375 15.81 -1.67 16.64
C CYS A 375 14.47 -1.56 15.90
N SER A 376 13.92 -2.67 15.46
CA SER A 376 12.66 -2.72 14.73
C SER A 376 12.12 -4.14 14.61
N ASN A 377 10.80 -4.26 14.66
CA ASN A 377 10.09 -5.50 14.34
C ASN A 377 9.80 -5.67 12.85
N GLU A 378 10.22 -4.72 11.98
CA GLU A 378 9.87 -4.68 10.57
C GLU A 378 11.05 -4.48 9.62
N ALA A 379 12.18 -3.99 10.15
CA ALA A 379 13.32 -3.58 9.33
C ALA A 379 14.16 -4.74 8.84
N PHE A 380 14.49 -5.65 9.73
CA PHE A 380 15.56 -6.59 9.53
C PHE A 380 15.08 -7.88 8.90
N LEU A 381 15.45 -8.10 7.65
CA LEU A 381 15.09 -9.31 6.90
C LEU A 381 16.14 -10.39 7.10
N LEU A 382 15.73 -11.66 7.13
CA LEU A 382 16.66 -12.79 7.20
C LEU A 382 17.74 -12.74 6.10
N LYS A 383 17.37 -12.34 4.89
CA LYS A 383 18.29 -12.24 3.75
C LYS A 383 19.36 -11.16 3.87
N THR A 384 19.27 -10.22 4.83
CA THR A 384 20.26 -9.16 4.99
C THR A 384 21.45 -9.59 5.82
N SER A 385 21.30 -10.60 6.69
CA SER A 385 22.39 -11.13 7.52
C SER A 385 23.43 -11.88 6.68
N GLU A 386 24.71 -11.51 6.85
CA GLU A 386 25.82 -12.19 6.19
C GLU A 386 25.96 -13.64 6.65
N GLU A 387 25.72 -13.90 7.94
CA GLU A 387 25.76 -15.25 8.50
C GLU A 387 24.67 -16.15 7.91
N VAL A 388 23.45 -15.63 7.76
CA VAL A 388 22.35 -16.36 7.13
C VAL A 388 22.63 -16.56 5.64
N LYS A 389 23.14 -15.52 4.94
CA LYS A 389 23.56 -15.66 3.54
C LYS A 389 24.60 -16.77 3.37
N LYS A 390 25.58 -16.84 4.26
CA LYS A 390 26.62 -17.88 4.25
C LYS A 390 25.99 -19.28 4.29
N ILE A 391 25.07 -19.53 5.23
CA ILE A 391 24.33 -20.79 5.32
C ILE A 391 23.56 -21.08 4.02
N VAL A 392 22.79 -20.11 3.55
CA VAL A 392 21.91 -20.32 2.38
C VAL A 392 22.71 -20.53 1.09
N PHE A 393 23.80 -19.81 0.88
CA PHE A 393 24.64 -20.02 -0.31
C PHE A 393 25.38 -21.35 -0.26
N ILE A 394 25.79 -21.84 0.93
CA ILE A 394 26.29 -23.20 1.09
C ILE A 394 25.23 -24.23 0.71
N LEU A 395 23.99 -24.10 1.23
CA LEU A 395 22.89 -24.99 0.89
C LEU A 395 22.59 -24.99 -0.61
N ARG A 396 22.57 -23.82 -1.26
CA ARG A 396 22.38 -23.69 -2.71
C ARG A 396 23.48 -24.40 -3.49
N PHE A 397 24.74 -24.24 -3.07
CA PHE A 397 25.85 -24.89 -3.73
C PHE A 397 25.86 -26.41 -3.52
N ILE A 398 25.40 -26.90 -2.34
CA ILE A 398 25.19 -28.33 -2.10
C ILE A 398 24.11 -28.89 -3.04
N ALA A 399 22.99 -28.17 -3.21
CA ALA A 399 21.89 -28.58 -4.08
C ALA A 399 22.28 -28.55 -5.56
N ASP A 400 22.95 -27.51 -6.02
CA ASP A 400 23.41 -27.35 -7.38
C ASP A 400 24.87 -26.86 -7.46
N LYS A 401 25.79 -27.78 -7.74
CA LYS A 401 27.22 -27.48 -7.92
C LYS A 401 27.51 -26.53 -9.10
N LYS A 402 26.55 -26.34 -10.00
CA LYS A 402 26.64 -25.42 -11.14
C LYS A 402 26.13 -24.01 -10.83
N ASP A 403 25.60 -23.76 -9.63
CA ASP A 403 25.18 -22.43 -9.20
C ASP A 403 26.41 -21.48 -9.12
N THR A 404 26.64 -20.76 -10.20
CA THR A 404 27.77 -19.83 -10.35
C THR A 404 27.68 -18.65 -9.39
N ILE A 405 26.45 -18.25 -9.01
CA ILE A 405 26.21 -17.14 -8.07
C ILE A 405 26.59 -17.60 -6.67
N ALA A 406 26.13 -18.78 -6.25
CA ALA A 406 26.50 -19.34 -4.94
C ALA A 406 28.02 -19.54 -4.86
N LYS A 407 28.63 -20.11 -5.89
CA LYS A 407 30.07 -20.30 -5.97
C LYS A 407 30.84 -18.98 -5.81
N TYR A 408 30.48 -17.97 -6.62
CA TYR A 408 31.14 -16.66 -6.56
C TYR A 408 31.03 -16.02 -5.17
N TRP A 409 29.83 -16.07 -4.58
CA TRP A 409 29.60 -15.48 -3.26
C TRP A 409 30.42 -16.17 -2.18
N LEU A 410 30.48 -17.50 -2.18
CA LEU A 410 31.24 -18.28 -1.22
C LEU A 410 32.76 -18.03 -1.34
N GLU A 411 33.30 -18.04 -2.55
CA GLU A 411 34.75 -17.85 -2.79
C GLU A 411 35.21 -16.41 -2.58
N LYS A 412 34.43 -15.42 -3.07
CA LYS A 412 34.88 -14.02 -3.15
C LYS A 412 34.39 -13.16 -1.99
N ILE A 413 33.22 -13.43 -1.44
CA ILE A 413 32.62 -12.62 -0.39
C ILE A 413 32.82 -13.30 0.98
N ALA A 414 32.47 -14.58 1.09
CA ALA A 414 32.62 -15.32 2.33
C ALA A 414 34.04 -15.88 2.57
N GLY A 415 34.91 -15.81 1.56
CA GLY A 415 36.31 -16.26 1.69
C GLY A 415 36.48 -17.78 1.85
N ILE A 416 35.47 -18.58 1.47
CA ILE A 416 35.53 -20.04 1.58
C ILE A 416 36.32 -20.60 0.39
N GLY A 417 37.60 -20.89 0.58
CA GLY A 417 38.49 -21.39 -0.49
C GLY A 417 38.33 -22.88 -0.82
N GLU A 418 37.84 -23.69 0.13
CA GLU A 418 37.81 -25.16 0.00
C GLU A 418 36.34 -25.64 -0.25
N LEU A 419 35.78 -25.29 -1.41
CA LEU A 419 34.43 -25.73 -1.78
C LEU A 419 34.32 -27.26 -1.99
N ASP A 420 35.44 -27.94 -2.21
CA ASP A 420 35.49 -29.40 -2.36
C ASP A 420 35.06 -30.14 -1.08
N LYS A 421 35.23 -29.54 0.09
CA LYS A 421 34.71 -30.08 1.35
C LYS A 421 33.19 -30.21 1.35
N LEU A 422 32.50 -29.37 0.57
CA LEU A 422 31.03 -29.44 0.40
C LEU A 422 30.55 -30.67 -0.39
N ASN A 423 31.45 -31.41 -1.03
CA ASN A 423 31.11 -32.68 -1.69
C ASN A 423 30.87 -33.83 -0.70
N GLU A 424 31.34 -33.68 0.54
CA GLU A 424 31.16 -34.68 1.61
C GLU A 424 29.75 -34.62 2.24
N TYR A 425 28.98 -33.54 1.96
CA TYR A 425 27.64 -33.36 2.49
C TYR A 425 26.63 -34.20 1.68
N LYS A 426 26.18 -35.31 2.27
CA LYS A 426 25.14 -36.18 1.69
C LYS A 426 23.76 -35.69 2.13
N THR A 427 22.95 -35.24 1.18
CA THR A 427 21.61 -34.70 1.42
C THR A 427 20.53 -35.78 1.58
N GLU A 428 20.82 -37.00 1.11
CA GLU A 428 19.86 -38.11 1.07
C GLU A 428 19.63 -38.78 2.44
N THR A 429 20.55 -38.65 3.38
CA THR A 429 20.54 -39.37 4.65
C THR A 429 20.47 -38.50 5.90
N VAL A 430 20.51 -37.17 5.73
CA VAL A 430 20.56 -36.23 6.86
C VAL A 430 19.37 -35.27 6.79
N SER A 431 18.74 -35.02 7.95
CA SER A 431 17.66 -34.02 7.98
C SER A 431 18.19 -32.62 7.62
N LEU A 432 17.32 -31.79 7.05
CA LEU A 432 17.72 -30.41 6.69
C LEU A 432 18.19 -29.60 7.90
N ILE A 433 17.60 -29.83 9.06
CA ILE A 433 18.02 -29.19 10.33
C ILE A 433 19.44 -29.62 10.70
N ASP A 434 19.72 -30.92 10.68
CA ASP A 434 21.05 -31.44 11.02
C ASP A 434 22.10 -30.97 10.00
N LEU A 435 21.73 -30.86 8.72
CA LEU A 435 22.57 -30.30 7.68
C LEU A 435 22.96 -28.86 8.00
N VAL A 436 21.98 -28.01 8.37
CA VAL A 436 22.22 -26.60 8.74
C VAL A 436 23.07 -26.49 10.00
N LEU A 437 22.79 -27.28 11.04
CA LEU A 437 23.58 -27.28 12.27
C LEU A 437 25.03 -27.70 12.02
N ARG A 438 25.24 -28.66 11.11
CA ARG A 438 26.59 -29.07 10.68
C ARG A 438 27.29 -27.94 9.92
N ILE A 439 26.58 -27.24 9.00
CA ILE A 439 27.12 -26.07 8.28
C ILE A 439 27.53 -24.97 9.27
N ILE A 440 26.68 -24.65 10.25
CA ILE A 440 26.97 -23.64 11.27
C ILE A 440 28.29 -23.96 11.98
N LYS A 441 28.48 -25.24 12.36
CA LYS A 441 29.69 -25.69 13.04
C LYS A 441 30.94 -25.72 12.14
N ASP A 442 30.81 -26.29 10.94
CA ASP A 442 31.96 -26.57 10.07
C ASP A 442 32.50 -25.33 9.33
N PHE A 443 31.68 -24.28 9.21
CA PHE A 443 31.98 -23.03 8.53
C PHE A 443 32.06 -21.80 9.46
N ASP A 444 32.18 -22.04 10.76
CA ASP A 444 32.38 -20.98 11.78
C ASP A 444 31.32 -19.86 11.66
N VAL A 445 30.06 -20.26 11.53
CA VAL A 445 28.93 -19.34 11.56
C VAL A 445 28.62 -19.00 13.00
N ASN A 446 28.43 -17.71 13.31
CA ASN A 446 28.10 -17.32 14.69
C ASN A 446 26.72 -17.83 15.09
N ALA A 447 26.68 -18.95 15.83
CA ALA A 447 25.45 -19.59 16.29
C ALA A 447 24.64 -18.74 17.29
N GLN A 448 25.22 -17.69 17.89
CA GLN A 448 24.54 -16.76 18.81
C GLN A 448 23.99 -15.52 18.10
N ASP A 449 24.24 -15.38 16.80
CA ASP A 449 23.68 -14.29 16.02
C ASP A 449 22.15 -14.40 15.99
N VAL A 450 21.46 -13.29 16.27
CA VAL A 450 19.99 -13.23 16.37
C VAL A 450 19.32 -13.67 15.07
N PHE A 451 19.91 -13.37 13.92
CA PHE A 451 19.39 -13.78 12.62
C PHE A 451 19.57 -15.27 12.37
N VAL A 452 20.69 -15.85 12.82
CA VAL A 452 20.94 -17.29 12.72
C VAL A 452 19.96 -18.06 13.61
N LEU A 453 19.74 -17.61 14.83
CA LEU A 453 18.74 -18.19 15.73
C LEU A 453 17.33 -18.12 15.13
N ALA A 454 16.93 -16.94 14.64
CA ALA A 454 15.64 -16.75 13.98
C ALA A 454 15.50 -17.62 12.71
N PHE A 455 16.55 -17.77 11.94
CA PHE A 455 16.60 -18.66 10.77
C PHE A 455 16.38 -20.12 11.19
N CYS A 456 17.06 -20.59 12.22
CA CYS A 456 16.92 -21.96 12.73
C CYS A 456 15.49 -22.22 13.25
N ASP A 457 14.88 -21.27 13.97
CA ASP A 457 13.49 -21.41 14.46
C ASP A 457 12.50 -21.52 13.29
N LYS A 458 12.67 -20.70 12.25
CA LYS A 458 11.80 -20.73 11.07
C LYS A 458 12.01 -22.01 10.24
N LEU A 459 13.26 -22.47 10.14
CA LEU A 459 13.61 -23.73 9.51
C LEU A 459 12.96 -24.92 10.26
N ALA A 460 13.00 -24.92 11.60
CA ALA A 460 12.36 -25.94 12.40
C ALA A 460 10.83 -25.99 12.19
N LYS A 461 10.19 -24.81 12.12
CA LYS A 461 8.76 -24.72 11.78
C LYS A 461 8.46 -25.23 10.37
N TYR A 462 9.31 -24.91 9.39
CA TYR A 462 9.16 -25.41 8.03
C TYR A 462 9.26 -26.93 7.98
N CYS A 463 10.19 -27.54 8.71
CA CYS A 463 10.41 -28.98 8.74
C CYS A 463 9.35 -29.74 9.55
N SER A 464 8.68 -29.12 10.53
CA SER A 464 7.71 -29.78 11.41
C SER A 464 6.43 -30.24 10.70
N GLY A 465 6.12 -29.71 9.53
CA GLY A 465 4.88 -29.98 8.80
C GLY A 465 5.02 -30.91 7.59
N ARG A 466 6.25 -31.14 7.07
CA ARG A 466 6.46 -31.85 5.80
C ARG A 466 7.87 -32.46 5.74
N SER A 467 8.00 -33.60 5.07
CA SER A 467 9.30 -34.13 4.63
C SER A 467 9.67 -33.43 3.31
N ASN A 468 10.35 -32.30 3.40
CA ASN A 468 10.72 -31.50 2.22
C ASN A 468 12.23 -31.68 1.94
N GLY A 469 12.57 -31.88 0.67
CA GLY A 469 13.95 -31.94 0.20
C GLY A 469 14.63 -30.56 0.22
N LEU A 470 15.95 -30.56 0.04
CA LEU A 470 16.76 -29.33 0.00
C LEU A 470 16.29 -28.37 -1.10
N ASP A 471 15.92 -28.88 -2.28
CA ASP A 471 15.43 -28.06 -3.39
C ASP A 471 14.10 -27.38 -3.08
N ASP A 472 13.19 -28.06 -2.34
CA ASP A 472 11.93 -27.47 -1.90
C ASP A 472 12.17 -26.36 -0.89
N PHE A 473 13.14 -26.53 0.00
CA PHE A 473 13.52 -25.51 0.95
C PHE A 473 14.12 -24.28 0.25
N ILE A 474 15.00 -24.46 -0.74
CA ILE A 474 15.60 -23.35 -1.49
C ILE A 474 14.50 -22.56 -2.23
N ARG A 475 13.50 -23.23 -2.80
CA ARG A 475 12.33 -22.56 -3.39
C ARG A 475 11.56 -21.77 -2.33
N HIS A 476 11.24 -22.39 -1.20
CA HIS A 476 10.55 -21.73 -0.09
C HIS A 476 11.34 -20.52 0.47
N TRP A 477 12.66 -20.65 0.57
CA TRP A 477 13.53 -19.54 0.93
C TRP A 477 13.39 -18.36 -0.03
N ASN A 478 13.51 -18.63 -1.33
CA ASN A 478 13.43 -17.58 -2.34
C ASN A 478 12.05 -16.92 -2.39
N ASP A 479 10.99 -17.69 -2.24
CA ASP A 479 9.61 -17.22 -2.39
C ASP A 479 9.09 -16.51 -1.13
N THR A 480 9.49 -16.95 0.05
CA THR A 480 8.84 -16.53 1.31
C THR A 480 9.85 -16.20 2.42
N MET A 481 10.64 -17.16 2.87
CA MET A 481 11.40 -17.04 4.12
C MET A 481 12.47 -15.94 4.09
N SER A 482 13.06 -15.69 2.93
CA SER A 482 14.07 -14.61 2.74
C SER A 482 13.52 -13.22 3.07
N GLN A 483 12.22 -13.02 2.91
CA GLN A 483 11.53 -11.74 3.15
C GLN A 483 10.94 -11.64 4.57
N GLU A 484 11.08 -12.68 5.38
CA GLU A 484 10.59 -12.65 6.75
C GLU A 484 11.50 -11.79 7.64
N THR A 485 10.87 -11.09 8.57
CA THR A 485 11.57 -10.20 9.49
C THR A 485 12.06 -10.93 10.72
N VAL A 486 13.20 -10.48 11.22
CA VAL A 486 13.76 -10.84 12.51
C VAL A 486 13.40 -9.76 13.53
N ILE A 487 12.82 -10.16 14.65
CA ILE A 487 12.49 -9.24 15.74
C ILE A 487 13.78 -8.99 16.51
N ILE A 488 14.30 -7.77 16.42
CA ILE A 488 15.36 -7.30 17.30
C ILE A 488 14.67 -6.55 18.43
N SER A 489 14.66 -7.16 19.61
CA SER A 489 14.05 -6.58 20.80
C SER A 489 14.70 -5.26 21.16
N LYS A 490 13.91 -4.31 21.66
CA LYS A 490 14.41 -3.04 22.16
C LYS A 490 15.31 -3.30 23.37
N GLU A 491 16.58 -3.05 23.21
CA GLU A 491 17.55 -3.02 24.30
C GLU A 491 17.60 -1.61 24.88
N LYS A 492 18.19 -1.45 26.06
CA LYS A 492 18.42 -0.14 26.63
C LYS A 492 19.33 0.68 25.72
N ASN A 493 18.96 1.92 25.47
CA ASN A 493 19.68 2.85 24.59
C ASN A 493 19.68 2.39 23.11
N SER A 494 18.51 2.11 22.56
CA SER A 494 18.30 1.74 21.16
C SER A 494 17.26 2.60 20.48
N LEU A 495 17.53 3.01 19.25
CA LEU A 495 16.65 3.85 18.45
C LEU A 495 15.55 2.99 17.78
N GLU A 496 14.30 3.29 18.10
CA GLU A 496 13.16 2.54 17.56
C GLU A 496 12.73 3.04 16.17
N LEU A 497 12.64 2.12 15.21
CA LEU A 497 12.15 2.38 13.85
C LEU A 497 10.90 1.55 13.59
N GLN A 498 9.81 2.22 13.18
CA GLN A 498 8.56 1.53 12.86
C GLN A 498 7.74 2.24 11.79
N THR A 499 6.75 1.55 11.25
CA THR A 499 5.79 2.17 10.33
C THR A 499 4.76 2.99 11.10
N ILE A 500 4.23 4.06 10.45
CA ILE A 500 3.16 4.89 11.02
C ILE A 500 1.96 4.03 11.45
N HIS A 501 1.62 2.99 10.69
CA HIS A 501 0.51 2.10 11.05
C HIS A 501 0.70 1.41 12.40
N LYS A 502 1.92 1.00 12.74
CA LYS A 502 2.22 0.35 14.01
C LYS A 502 2.30 1.31 15.18
N SER A 503 2.58 2.60 14.92
CA SER A 503 2.63 3.62 15.95
C SER A 503 1.24 4.06 16.44
N LYS A 504 0.17 3.63 15.75
CA LYS A 504 -1.19 3.97 16.19
C LYS A 504 -1.46 3.46 17.60
N GLY A 505 -2.02 4.32 18.45
CA GLY A 505 -2.23 4.04 19.88
C GLY A 505 -1.01 4.30 20.78
N LEU A 506 0.19 4.44 20.22
CA LEU A 506 1.42 4.71 20.97
C LEU A 506 1.72 6.21 21.08
N GLU A 507 2.69 6.56 21.95
CA GLU A 507 3.18 7.94 22.14
C GLU A 507 4.66 7.94 22.47
N TYR A 508 5.38 8.99 22.08
CA TYR A 508 6.83 9.12 22.22
C TYR A 508 7.21 10.54 22.57
N ASP A 509 8.34 10.72 23.24
CA ASP A 509 8.79 12.06 23.63
C ASP A 509 9.26 12.84 22.39
N VAL A 510 10.03 12.22 21.53
CA VAL A 510 10.50 12.76 20.24
C VAL A 510 10.04 11.86 19.09
N VAL A 511 9.41 12.45 18.08
CA VAL A 511 9.03 11.76 16.84
C VAL A 511 9.73 12.40 15.65
N ILE A 512 10.44 11.59 14.87
CA ILE A 512 11.06 12.00 13.62
C ILE A 512 10.35 11.29 12.47
N ILE A 513 9.91 12.04 11.46
CA ILE A 513 9.21 11.50 10.28
C ILE A 513 10.07 11.75 9.05
N PRO A 514 10.90 10.78 8.64
CA PRO A 514 11.69 10.88 7.43
C PRO A 514 10.89 10.56 6.18
N PHE A 515 11.37 11.02 5.02
CA PHE A 515 10.74 10.78 3.71
C PHE A 515 9.25 11.17 3.69
N CYS A 516 8.92 12.33 4.27
CA CYS A 516 7.54 12.83 4.38
C CYS A 516 7.07 13.51 3.07
N ASP A 517 7.42 12.92 1.92
CA ASP A 517 7.14 13.42 0.57
C ASP A 517 6.30 12.44 -0.28
N TRP A 518 5.51 11.56 0.36
CA TRP A 518 4.70 10.58 -0.37
C TRP A 518 3.48 11.21 -1.05
N PHE A 519 3.08 10.60 -2.15
CA PHE A 519 1.90 11.03 -2.91
C PHE A 519 0.60 10.74 -2.17
N PHE A 520 -0.34 11.68 -2.20
CA PHE A 520 -1.68 11.51 -1.64
C PHE A 520 -2.57 10.60 -2.50
N VAL A 521 -2.30 10.51 -3.80
CA VAL A 521 -2.99 9.61 -4.73
C VAL A 521 -1.95 8.73 -5.42
N ASP A 522 -2.10 7.42 -5.34
CA ASP A 522 -1.23 6.46 -6.01
C ASP A 522 -1.93 5.85 -7.24
N ASN A 523 -1.48 6.27 -8.42
CA ASN A 523 -1.99 5.80 -9.71
C ASN A 523 -1.28 4.57 -10.27
N ARG A 524 -0.30 4.00 -9.53
CA ARG A 524 0.56 2.90 -10.01
C ARG A 524 -0.04 1.52 -9.82
N HIS A 525 -1.04 1.41 -8.96
CA HIS A 525 -1.66 0.14 -8.60
C HIS A 525 -3.08 0.03 -9.16
N ASP A 526 -3.46 -1.20 -9.53
CA ASP A 526 -4.85 -1.50 -9.87
C ASP A 526 -5.74 -1.38 -8.62
N VAL A 527 -6.89 -0.76 -8.82
CA VAL A 527 -7.99 -0.70 -7.87
C VAL A 527 -9.16 -1.49 -8.46
N TRP A 528 -9.94 -2.14 -7.61
CA TRP A 528 -11.12 -2.89 -8.05
C TRP A 528 -12.33 -1.97 -8.07
N PHE A 529 -13.06 -1.99 -9.17
CA PHE A 529 -14.25 -1.20 -9.37
C PHE A 529 -15.47 -2.09 -9.63
N GLU A 530 -16.62 -1.67 -9.15
CA GLU A 530 -17.88 -2.27 -9.58
C GLU A 530 -18.17 -1.86 -11.02
N THR A 531 -18.75 -2.77 -11.80
CA THR A 531 -19.17 -2.46 -13.16
C THR A 531 -20.43 -1.60 -13.11
N PRO A 532 -20.42 -0.37 -13.68
CA PRO A 532 -21.56 0.54 -13.58
C PRO A 532 -22.74 0.10 -14.45
N GLU A 533 -22.54 -0.84 -15.38
CA GLU A 533 -23.59 -1.37 -16.25
C GLU A 533 -24.40 -2.45 -15.53
N LYS A 534 -25.70 -2.23 -15.37
CA LYS A 534 -26.62 -3.24 -14.84
C LYS A 534 -26.70 -4.43 -15.80
N GLY A 535 -26.55 -5.64 -15.27
CA GLY A 535 -26.62 -6.87 -16.04
C GLY A 535 -25.31 -7.27 -16.74
N SER A 536 -24.19 -6.60 -16.45
CA SER A 536 -22.87 -7.08 -16.85
C SER A 536 -22.59 -8.44 -16.19
N ALA A 537 -22.08 -9.41 -16.97
CA ALA A 537 -21.63 -10.70 -16.43
C ALA A 537 -20.42 -10.55 -15.50
N VAL A 538 -19.68 -9.45 -15.63
CA VAL A 538 -18.57 -9.08 -14.76
C VAL A 538 -19.04 -8.00 -13.80
N GLY A 539 -19.31 -8.36 -12.54
CA GLY A 539 -19.77 -7.40 -11.52
C GLY A 539 -18.68 -6.46 -11.03
N ILE A 540 -17.40 -6.84 -11.17
CA ILE A 540 -16.22 -6.07 -10.74
C ILE A 540 -15.05 -6.29 -11.70
N PHE A 541 -14.14 -5.34 -11.77
CA PHE A 541 -12.90 -5.47 -12.56
C PHE A 541 -11.75 -4.66 -11.92
N PRO A 542 -10.49 -5.10 -12.08
CA PRO A 542 -9.32 -4.34 -11.65
C PRO A 542 -8.86 -3.39 -12.76
N SER A 543 -8.59 -2.14 -12.42
CA SER A 543 -7.99 -1.17 -13.33
C SER A 543 -7.17 -0.14 -12.57
N GLY A 544 -6.16 0.42 -13.23
CA GLY A 544 -5.52 1.65 -12.76
C GLY A 544 -6.50 2.84 -12.89
N LEU A 545 -6.30 3.89 -12.09
CA LEU A 545 -7.16 5.08 -12.12
C LEU A 545 -7.09 5.80 -13.47
N LYS A 546 -5.89 5.99 -13.99
CA LYS A 546 -5.67 6.75 -15.23
C LYS A 546 -6.44 6.24 -16.45
N PRO A 547 -6.50 4.93 -16.75
CA PRO A 547 -7.31 4.44 -17.86
C PRO A 547 -8.81 4.71 -17.74
N LEU A 548 -9.33 4.82 -16.53
CA LEU A 548 -10.76 5.02 -16.26
C LEU A 548 -11.21 6.47 -16.47
N HIS A 549 -10.35 7.46 -16.18
CA HIS A 549 -10.64 8.87 -16.43
C HIS A 549 -11.04 9.20 -17.87
N GLU A 550 -10.67 8.34 -18.82
CA GLU A 550 -10.89 8.57 -20.24
C GLU A 550 -12.08 7.78 -20.79
N VAL A 551 -12.93 7.17 -19.96
CA VAL A 551 -14.03 6.30 -20.44
C VAL A 551 -15.33 7.10 -20.58
N ASP A 552 -16.01 7.37 -19.50
CA ASP A 552 -17.23 8.18 -19.45
C ASP A 552 -17.47 8.73 -18.02
N ASP A 553 -18.49 9.57 -17.86
CA ASP A 553 -18.81 10.26 -16.60
C ASP A 553 -19.00 9.31 -15.41
N LYS A 554 -19.53 8.09 -15.64
CA LYS A 554 -19.75 7.13 -14.55
C LYS A 554 -18.42 6.57 -14.03
N TYR A 555 -17.52 6.25 -14.95
CA TYR A 555 -16.18 5.78 -14.59
C TYR A 555 -15.37 6.91 -13.98
N GLU A 556 -15.51 8.15 -14.46
CA GLU A 556 -14.87 9.32 -13.90
C GLU A 556 -15.31 9.56 -12.45
N GLN A 557 -16.61 9.50 -12.16
CA GLN A 557 -17.11 9.58 -10.77
C GLN A 557 -16.54 8.51 -9.85
N MET A 558 -16.35 7.26 -10.35
CA MET A 558 -15.73 6.19 -9.57
C MET A 558 -14.26 6.49 -9.25
N VAL A 559 -13.53 7.05 -10.22
CA VAL A 559 -12.14 7.47 -10.03
C VAL A 559 -12.04 8.62 -9.03
N GLU A 560 -12.85 9.66 -9.21
CA GLU A 560 -12.90 10.79 -8.28
C GLU A 560 -13.20 10.35 -6.85
N GLN A 561 -14.14 9.42 -6.68
CA GLN A 561 -14.46 8.82 -5.39
C GLN A 561 -13.25 8.09 -4.78
N GLU A 562 -12.55 7.27 -5.56
CA GLU A 562 -11.37 6.54 -5.07
C GLU A 562 -10.21 7.50 -4.76
N GLU A 563 -9.95 8.49 -5.61
CA GLU A 563 -8.94 9.52 -5.35
C GLU A 563 -9.25 10.32 -4.08
N TYR A 564 -10.52 10.67 -3.87
CA TYR A 564 -10.95 11.33 -2.65
C TYR A 564 -10.65 10.46 -1.42
N LEU A 565 -11.00 9.18 -1.46
CA LEU A 565 -10.75 8.26 -0.37
C LEU A 565 -9.24 8.08 -0.11
N GLN A 566 -8.42 8.00 -1.16
CA GLN A 566 -6.95 7.93 -1.00
C GLN A 566 -6.38 9.20 -0.37
N ARG A 567 -6.90 10.37 -0.72
CA ARG A 567 -6.49 11.66 -0.08
C ARG A 567 -6.86 11.67 1.39
N VAL A 568 -8.06 11.21 1.76
CA VAL A 568 -8.47 11.08 3.16
C VAL A 568 -7.57 10.11 3.93
N ASP A 569 -7.29 8.92 3.36
CA ASP A 569 -6.44 7.92 3.99
C ASP A 569 -5.02 8.44 4.25
N ASN A 570 -4.41 9.11 3.25
CA ASN A 570 -3.06 9.64 3.41
C ASN A 570 -3.01 10.84 4.36
N LEU A 571 -4.08 11.66 4.40
CA LEU A 571 -4.18 12.74 5.38
C LEU A 571 -4.37 12.20 6.79
N ASN A 572 -5.21 11.17 6.98
CA ASN A 572 -5.37 10.48 8.26
C ASN A 572 -4.05 9.87 8.73
N LEU A 573 -3.29 9.25 7.81
CA LEU A 573 -2.00 8.68 8.15
C LEU A 573 -1.00 9.75 8.63
N LEU A 574 -0.98 10.91 7.95
CA LEU A 574 -0.17 12.05 8.37
C LEU A 574 -0.61 12.56 9.75
N TYR A 575 -1.94 12.68 9.97
CA TYR A 575 -2.50 13.07 11.25
C TYR A 575 -2.09 12.10 12.37
N VAL A 576 -2.15 10.79 12.14
CA VAL A 576 -1.69 9.79 13.12
C VAL A 576 -0.23 10.03 13.46
N ALA A 577 0.66 10.19 12.49
CA ALA A 577 2.09 10.42 12.73
C ALA A 577 2.35 11.71 13.53
N PHE A 578 1.68 12.80 13.18
CA PHE A 578 1.83 14.12 13.82
C PHE A 578 1.22 14.20 15.22
N THR A 579 0.39 13.25 15.61
CA THR A 579 -0.22 13.16 16.95
C THR A 579 0.47 12.15 17.89
N ARG A 580 1.60 11.57 17.45
CA ARG A 580 2.37 10.65 18.32
C ARG A 580 3.32 11.36 19.28
N PRO A 581 3.91 12.54 18.94
CA PRO A 581 4.87 13.18 19.83
C PRO A 581 4.21 13.77 21.08
N LYS A 582 4.96 13.74 22.20
CA LYS A 582 4.66 14.48 23.41
C LYS A 582 5.33 15.86 23.39
N HIS A 583 6.63 15.92 23.07
CA HIS A 583 7.48 17.10 23.22
C HIS A 583 8.05 17.63 21.92
N CYS A 584 8.52 16.76 21.01
CA CYS A 584 9.23 17.17 19.82
C CYS A 584 8.72 16.42 18.57
N LEU A 585 8.50 17.20 17.50
CA LEU A 585 8.17 16.68 16.17
C LEU A 585 9.18 17.20 15.14
N SER A 586 9.94 16.30 14.51
CA SER A 586 10.80 16.62 13.38
C SER A 586 10.30 15.95 12.10
N VAL A 587 10.27 16.70 11.00
CA VAL A 587 9.84 16.21 9.70
C VAL A 587 10.94 16.48 8.67
N VAL A 588 11.38 15.42 7.99
CA VAL A 588 12.38 15.51 6.92
C VAL A 588 11.75 15.11 5.60
N CYS A 589 11.81 16.00 4.62
CA CYS A 589 11.24 15.77 3.30
C CYS A 589 11.99 16.58 2.23
N LYS A 590 11.72 16.26 0.97
CA LYS A 590 12.20 17.08 -0.14
C LYS A 590 11.53 18.45 -0.17
N GLU A 591 12.28 19.43 -0.65
CA GLU A 591 11.69 20.75 -0.95
C GLU A 591 10.60 20.58 -2.00
N PRO A 592 9.36 21.02 -1.71
CA PRO A 592 8.25 20.87 -2.64
C PRO A 592 8.49 21.71 -3.90
N THR A 593 8.38 21.07 -5.08
CA THR A 593 8.39 21.80 -6.36
C THR A 593 7.00 22.40 -6.59
N VAL A 594 6.91 23.72 -6.49
CA VAL A 594 5.68 24.45 -6.80
C VAL A 594 5.55 24.54 -8.33
N ASN A 595 4.70 23.71 -8.92
CA ASN A 595 4.27 23.90 -10.30
C ASN A 595 3.14 24.93 -10.33
N GLU A 596 3.41 26.14 -10.77
CA GLU A 596 2.43 27.23 -10.92
C GLU A 596 1.23 26.87 -11.82
N ASN A 597 1.33 25.79 -12.60
CA ASN A 597 0.30 25.29 -13.50
C ASN A 597 -0.58 24.16 -12.90
N SER A 598 -0.45 23.82 -11.64
CA SER A 598 -1.34 22.83 -11.03
C SER A 598 -2.72 23.44 -10.79
N LYS A 599 -3.69 23.09 -11.63
CA LYS A 599 -5.10 23.55 -11.55
C LYS A 599 -5.80 23.26 -10.22
N ASN A 600 -5.22 22.50 -9.31
CA ASN A 600 -5.83 22.01 -8.06
C ASN A 600 -5.18 22.53 -6.78
N GLY A 601 -4.22 23.46 -6.83
CA GLY A 601 -3.70 24.15 -5.64
C GLY A 601 -3.01 23.27 -4.56
N PHE A 602 -2.77 21.99 -4.84
CA PHE A 602 -1.93 21.12 -4.04
C PHE A 602 -0.56 20.96 -4.73
N PRO A 603 0.56 21.03 -3.99
CA PRO A 603 1.85 20.61 -4.53
C PRO A 603 1.72 19.15 -5.02
N GLN A 604 2.20 18.87 -6.23
CA GLN A 604 2.22 17.50 -6.78
C GLN A 604 3.44 16.72 -6.29
N SER A 605 3.81 16.84 -5.04
CA SER A 605 4.81 15.95 -4.41
C SER A 605 4.72 16.06 -2.90
#